data_8e0044bd4180edab64d04ebadbdd4631
#
_entry.id   8e0044bd4180edab64d04ebadbdd4631
#
_cell.length_a   1.000
_cell.length_b   1.000
_cell.length_c   1.000
_cell.angle_alpha   90.00
_cell.angle_beta   90.00
_cell.angle_gamma   90.00
#
_symmetry.space_group_name_H-M   'P 1'
#
loop_
_entity.id
_entity.type
_entity.pdbx_description
1 polymer ?
#
loop_
_entity_poly.entity_id
_entity_poly.type
_entity_poly.pdbx_seq_one_letter_code
_entity_poly.pdbx_strand_id
1 'polypeptide(L)'
;MLPVLATMILLVAGFTLNVCIAQEVFQGDEGTRPYSHLNFQNNPDNFQFAVIGDRSGGHRPGVFTAGMDILNLLQPEFVMSVGDFIEGYVDGTDDDESVLRAQWAEMDERIAVLDMPLFLVQGNHDVNFDPSEMVWFDRVDAKRGYGHFVYKNVLFLMISTEDGPKQDVDSELRAKYDAIKAGELRDPKEIAEVIMQLEHWAGQINISDDQVEHIREALAANPDVRWTIGFMHSPPWMQSDPGNFAKIEALLEDRPYTMFAGHTHTYDYTHRNGHDYITMG
;
A
#
# COMPACT_ATOMS: atom_id res chain seq x y z
N MET A 1 -56.08 14.69 -51.01
CA MET A 1 -55.58 13.57 -50.18
C MET A 1 -54.17 13.22 -50.64
N LEU A 2 -53.17 13.74 -49.94
CA LEU A 2 -51.75 13.38 -50.16
C LEU A 2 -51.35 12.37 -49.07
N PRO A 3 -50.62 11.30 -49.38
CA PRO A 3 -50.10 10.42 -48.37
C PRO A 3 -48.79 10.98 -47.79
N VAL A 4 -48.74 10.98 -46.46
CA VAL A 4 -47.55 11.32 -45.66
C VAL A 4 -46.59 10.13 -45.71
N LEU A 5 -45.38 10.35 -46.30
CA LEU A 5 -44.29 9.38 -46.28
C LEU A 5 -43.55 9.53 -44.94
N ALA A 6 -43.65 8.55 -44.06
CA ALA A 6 -42.88 8.48 -42.82
C ALA A 6 -41.45 7.96 -43.13
N THR A 7 -40.47 8.84 -43.05
CA THR A 7 -39.07 8.47 -43.17
C THR A 7 -38.58 7.94 -41.83
N MET A 8 -38.34 6.64 -41.79
CA MET A 8 -37.73 5.94 -40.62
C MET A 8 -36.21 6.11 -40.67
N ILE A 9 -35.67 6.98 -39.78
CA ILE A 9 -34.23 7.14 -39.64
C ILE A 9 -33.72 5.98 -38.76
N LEU A 10 -32.98 5.06 -39.38
CA LEU A 10 -32.26 3.99 -38.67
C LEU A 10 -30.97 4.58 -38.09
N LEU A 11 -30.91 4.81 -36.77
CA LEU A 11 -29.68 5.15 -36.05
C LEU A 11 -28.86 3.85 -35.92
N VAL A 12 -27.88 3.68 -36.80
CA VAL A 12 -26.83 2.66 -36.62
C VAL A 12 -25.82 3.23 -35.61
N ALA A 13 -25.94 2.81 -34.35
CA ALA A 13 -24.91 3.03 -33.37
C ALA A 13 -23.66 2.21 -33.76
N GLY A 14 -22.70 2.87 -34.39
CA GLY A 14 -21.39 2.30 -34.69
C GLY A 14 -20.63 2.04 -33.39
N PHE A 15 -20.63 0.81 -32.90
CA PHE A 15 -19.63 0.34 -31.97
C PHE A 15 -18.31 0.29 -32.73
N THR A 16 -17.46 1.32 -32.54
CA THR A 16 -16.05 1.21 -32.89
C THR A 16 -15.41 0.27 -31.86
N LEU A 17 -15.29 -1.01 -32.21
CA LEU A 17 -14.32 -1.87 -31.56
C LEU A 17 -12.94 -1.20 -31.78
N ASN A 18 -12.38 -0.60 -30.73
CA ASN A 18 -10.97 -0.31 -30.67
C ASN A 18 -10.23 -1.66 -30.60
N VAL A 19 -10.03 -2.27 -31.75
CA VAL A 19 -9.02 -3.31 -31.90
C VAL A 19 -7.70 -2.57 -31.75
N CYS A 20 -7.11 -2.67 -30.57
CA CYS A 20 -5.71 -2.29 -30.36
C CYS A 20 -4.90 -3.27 -31.23
N ILE A 21 -4.61 -2.88 -32.47
CA ILE A 21 -3.70 -3.61 -33.34
C ILE A 21 -2.35 -3.50 -32.65
N ALA A 22 -1.84 -4.63 -32.13
CA ALA A 22 -0.48 -4.70 -31.64
C ALA A 22 0.43 -4.16 -32.74
N GLN A 23 1.03 -3.01 -32.49
CA GLN A 23 1.95 -2.39 -33.43
C GLN A 23 3.12 -3.37 -33.59
N GLU A 24 3.43 -3.73 -34.83
CA GLU A 24 4.59 -4.58 -35.12
C GLU A 24 5.84 -3.83 -34.65
N VAL A 25 6.40 -4.28 -33.53
CA VAL A 25 7.47 -3.58 -32.78
C VAL A 25 8.82 -3.76 -33.46
N PHE A 26 8.95 -4.81 -34.28
CA PHE A 26 10.20 -5.16 -34.95
C PHE A 26 10.02 -5.22 -36.46
N GLN A 27 10.91 -4.50 -37.16
CA GLN A 27 11.07 -4.58 -38.61
C GLN A 27 12.55 -4.88 -38.89
N GLY A 28 12.85 -5.99 -39.49
CA GLY A 28 14.20 -6.41 -39.82
C GLY A 28 14.25 -7.25 -41.09
N ASP A 29 15.45 -7.50 -41.61
CA ASP A 29 15.66 -8.32 -42.79
C ASP A 29 15.33 -9.78 -42.51
N GLU A 30 14.51 -10.39 -43.35
CA GLU A 30 14.21 -11.82 -43.27
C GLU A 30 15.47 -12.66 -43.50
N GLY A 31 15.72 -13.61 -42.61
CA GLY A 31 16.78 -14.60 -42.74
C GLY A 31 18.17 -14.19 -42.24
N THR A 32 18.37 -12.95 -41.78
CA THR A 32 19.63 -12.56 -41.15
C THR A 32 19.52 -12.72 -39.64
N ARG A 33 20.46 -13.48 -39.06
CA ARG A 33 20.54 -13.70 -37.61
C ARG A 33 21.83 -13.16 -37.04
N PRO A 34 21.78 -12.07 -36.27
CA PRO A 34 22.62 -11.99 -35.09
C PRO A 34 21.82 -12.00 -33.77
N TYR A 35 20.60 -12.47 -33.74
CA TYR A 35 19.72 -12.50 -32.55
C TYR A 35 19.39 -13.94 -32.15
N SER A 36 19.08 -14.15 -30.85
CA SER A 36 18.72 -15.46 -30.29
C SER A 36 17.29 -15.88 -30.63
N HIS A 37 16.32 -14.97 -30.51
CA HIS A 37 14.88 -15.13 -30.80
C HIS A 37 14.23 -13.77 -30.96
N LEU A 38 12.98 -13.75 -31.43
CA LEU A 38 12.15 -12.54 -31.62
C LEU A 38 10.93 -12.50 -30.67
N ASN A 39 10.99 -13.23 -29.56
CA ASN A 39 9.94 -13.19 -28.54
C ASN A 39 10.14 -11.94 -27.68
N PHE A 40 9.59 -10.82 -28.11
CA PHE A 40 9.65 -9.57 -27.38
C PHE A 40 8.69 -9.60 -26.17
N GLN A 41 9.13 -9.05 -25.03
CA GLN A 41 8.31 -8.85 -23.82
C GLN A 41 7.48 -7.56 -23.95
N ASN A 42 6.53 -7.54 -24.89
CA ASN A 42 5.75 -6.36 -25.24
C ASN A 42 4.24 -6.54 -25.11
N ASN A 43 3.79 -7.56 -24.36
CA ASN A 43 2.37 -7.74 -24.11
C ASN A 43 1.81 -6.53 -23.33
N PRO A 44 0.82 -5.77 -23.90
CA PRO A 44 0.27 -4.59 -23.25
C PRO A 44 -0.47 -4.89 -21.93
N ASP A 45 -0.89 -6.14 -21.71
CA ASP A 45 -1.55 -6.58 -20.50
C ASP A 45 -0.55 -6.91 -19.36
N ASN A 46 0.73 -7.04 -19.69
CA ASN A 46 1.78 -7.22 -18.69
C ASN A 46 2.26 -5.86 -18.18
N PHE A 47 2.53 -5.81 -16.90
CA PHE A 47 3.14 -4.66 -16.26
C PHE A 47 3.96 -5.09 -15.04
N GLN A 48 4.82 -4.22 -14.58
CA GLN A 48 5.63 -4.42 -13.40
C GLN A 48 5.37 -3.28 -12.42
N PHE A 49 5.20 -3.60 -11.15
CA PHE A 49 5.21 -2.65 -10.07
C PHE A 49 6.18 -3.14 -8.98
N ALA A 50 6.69 -2.21 -8.19
CA ALA A 50 7.51 -2.54 -7.04
C ALA A 50 6.72 -2.37 -5.75
N VAL A 51 7.14 -3.09 -4.70
CA VAL A 51 6.61 -2.92 -3.33
C VAL A 51 7.76 -2.55 -2.41
N ILE A 52 7.55 -1.51 -1.61
CA ILE A 52 8.50 -1.04 -0.60
C ILE A 52 7.82 -0.83 0.74
N GLY A 53 8.56 -0.88 1.84
CA GLY A 53 8.03 -0.58 3.16
C GLY A 53 9.08 -0.63 4.25
N ASP A 54 8.62 -0.40 5.47
CA ASP A 54 9.34 -0.61 6.72
C ASP A 54 10.73 0.02 6.76
N ARG A 55 10.80 1.32 6.40
CA ARG A 55 12.05 2.06 6.63
C ARG A 55 12.28 2.33 8.11
N SER A 56 11.22 2.60 8.87
CA SER A 56 11.29 2.93 10.29
C SER A 56 11.56 1.72 11.19
N GLY A 57 11.75 1.95 12.49
CA GLY A 57 12.05 0.89 13.43
C GLY A 57 13.49 0.38 13.37
N GLY A 58 14.44 1.29 13.11
CA GLY A 58 15.87 0.95 13.07
C GLY A 58 16.47 0.98 11.67
N HIS A 59 16.11 1.99 10.89
CA HIS A 59 16.59 2.15 9.51
C HIS A 59 18.12 2.17 9.41
N ARG A 60 18.66 1.62 8.34
CA ARG A 60 20.07 1.65 8.00
C ARG A 60 20.36 2.83 7.08
N PRO A 61 21.24 3.78 7.47
CA PRO A 61 21.54 4.95 6.66
C PRO A 61 21.94 4.58 5.22
N GLY A 62 21.34 5.26 4.23
CA GLY A 62 21.62 5.08 2.81
C GLY A 62 20.91 3.92 2.13
N VAL A 63 20.36 2.94 2.83
CA VAL A 63 19.68 1.78 2.21
C VAL A 63 18.44 2.20 1.45
N PHE A 64 17.57 3.00 2.07
CA PHE A 64 16.35 3.48 1.41
C PHE A 64 16.68 4.32 0.17
N THR A 65 17.64 5.25 0.27
CA THR A 65 18.07 6.09 -0.87
C THR A 65 18.61 5.23 -2.03
N ALA A 66 19.46 4.25 -1.72
CA ALA A 66 19.95 3.32 -2.74
C ALA A 66 18.82 2.49 -3.37
N GLY A 67 17.78 2.16 -2.58
CA GLY A 67 16.57 1.52 -3.09
C GLY A 67 15.82 2.38 -4.11
N MET A 68 15.68 3.68 -3.86
CA MET A 68 15.07 4.62 -4.81
C MET A 68 15.85 4.71 -6.13
N ASP A 69 17.19 4.78 -6.05
CA ASP A 69 18.05 4.77 -7.23
C ASP A 69 17.89 3.46 -8.05
N ILE A 70 17.78 2.32 -7.37
CA ILE A 70 17.56 1.02 -8.02
C ILE A 70 16.17 0.97 -8.69
N LEU A 71 15.13 1.52 -8.06
CA LEU A 71 13.79 1.58 -8.66
C LEU A 71 13.81 2.38 -9.97
N ASN A 72 14.55 3.50 -10.02
CA ASN A 72 14.72 4.27 -11.25
C ASN A 72 15.50 3.50 -12.34
N LEU A 73 16.39 2.57 -11.98
CA LEU A 73 17.03 1.68 -12.96
C LEU A 73 16.09 0.57 -13.44
N LEU A 74 15.24 0.03 -12.57
CA LEU A 74 14.29 -1.04 -12.90
C LEU A 74 13.07 -0.55 -13.67
N GLN A 75 12.73 0.75 -13.54
CA GLN A 75 11.61 1.39 -14.24
C GLN A 75 10.27 0.62 -14.09
N PRO A 76 9.81 0.28 -12.87
CA PRO A 76 8.45 -0.22 -12.70
C PRO A 76 7.46 0.87 -13.13
N GLU A 77 6.25 0.49 -13.50
CA GLU A 77 5.23 1.47 -13.93
C GLU A 77 4.75 2.33 -12.75
N PHE A 78 4.82 1.79 -11.53
CA PHE A 78 4.59 2.49 -10.26
C PHE A 78 5.17 1.70 -9.10
N VAL A 79 5.19 2.31 -7.92
CA VAL A 79 5.60 1.71 -6.66
C VAL A 79 4.43 1.73 -5.69
N MET A 80 4.22 0.62 -4.96
CA MET A 80 3.30 0.52 -3.83
C MET A 80 4.09 0.51 -2.54
N SER A 81 3.57 1.11 -1.47
CA SER A 81 4.14 0.96 -0.14
C SER A 81 3.30 0.05 0.75
N VAL A 82 3.91 -0.45 1.81
CA VAL A 82 3.23 -1.12 2.92
C VAL A 82 3.38 -0.36 4.25
N GLY A 83 3.74 0.93 4.20
CA GLY A 83 3.79 1.82 5.37
C GLY A 83 5.16 1.96 6.02
N ASP A 84 5.19 2.67 7.16
CA ASP A 84 6.33 2.87 8.03
C ASP A 84 7.52 3.61 7.39
N PHE A 85 7.25 4.81 6.89
CA PHE A 85 8.26 5.66 6.26
C PHE A 85 9.08 6.49 7.24
N ILE A 86 8.46 6.99 8.31
CA ILE A 86 9.10 7.83 9.32
C ILE A 86 9.20 7.08 10.65
N GLU A 87 10.07 7.53 11.55
CA GLU A 87 10.15 6.95 12.89
C GLU A 87 8.89 7.26 13.71
N GLY A 88 8.28 8.44 13.50
CA GLY A 88 6.98 8.82 14.04
C GLY A 88 6.95 9.06 15.55
N TYR A 89 7.98 8.64 16.30
CA TYR A 89 8.05 8.83 17.73
C TYR A 89 8.44 10.26 18.07
N VAL A 90 7.64 10.86 18.92
CA VAL A 90 7.82 12.18 19.50
C VAL A 90 7.68 12.08 21.01
N ASP A 91 8.15 13.08 21.75
CA ASP A 91 8.24 13.01 23.20
C ASP A 91 7.01 13.56 23.95
N GLY A 92 5.95 13.96 23.21
CA GLY A 92 4.73 14.51 23.80
C GLY A 92 4.88 15.98 24.19
N THR A 93 5.78 16.70 23.53
CA THR A 93 5.96 18.15 23.71
C THR A 93 5.11 18.95 22.71
N ASP A 94 5.02 20.27 22.92
CA ASP A 94 4.31 21.19 22.01
C ASP A 94 4.96 21.25 20.60
N ASP A 95 6.18 20.70 20.43
CA ASP A 95 6.91 20.68 19.16
C ASP A 95 6.70 19.39 18.35
N ASP A 96 5.91 18.42 18.83
CA ASP A 96 5.70 17.11 18.21
C ASP A 96 5.29 17.24 16.73
N GLU A 97 4.36 18.13 16.39
CA GLU A 97 3.94 18.36 15.01
C GLU A 97 5.12 18.83 14.13
N SER A 98 5.94 19.73 14.63
CA SER A 98 7.12 20.25 13.91
C SER A 98 8.14 19.14 13.63
N VAL A 99 8.37 18.26 14.59
CA VAL A 99 9.26 17.09 14.44
C VAL A 99 8.75 16.14 13.39
N LEU A 100 7.46 15.81 13.42
CA LEU A 100 6.83 14.93 12.42
C LEU A 100 6.87 15.51 11.00
N ARG A 101 6.56 16.81 10.87
CA ARG A 101 6.67 17.51 9.57
C ARG A 101 8.11 17.53 9.05
N ALA A 102 9.11 17.65 9.91
CA ALA A 102 10.52 17.57 9.52
C ALA A 102 10.92 16.15 9.06
N GLN A 103 10.45 15.11 9.74
CA GLN A 103 10.67 13.71 9.31
C GLN A 103 10.04 13.44 7.94
N TRP A 104 8.82 13.94 7.70
CA TRP A 104 8.17 13.81 6.41
C TRP A 104 8.84 14.63 5.32
N ALA A 105 9.33 15.84 5.61
CA ALA A 105 10.07 16.65 4.64
C ALA A 105 11.35 15.93 4.18
N GLU A 106 12.10 15.31 5.11
CA GLU A 106 13.25 14.46 4.78
C GLU A 106 12.85 13.28 3.89
N MET A 107 11.73 12.62 4.20
CA MET A 107 11.24 11.50 3.42
C MET A 107 10.81 11.94 2.02
N ASP A 108 10.12 13.07 1.90
CA ASP A 108 9.68 13.63 0.63
C ASP A 108 10.86 13.94 -0.30
N GLU A 109 11.97 14.47 0.24
CA GLU A 109 13.21 14.66 -0.55
C GLU A 109 13.76 13.33 -1.10
N ARG A 110 13.67 12.24 -0.32
CA ARG A 110 14.14 10.92 -0.76
C ARG A 110 13.22 10.28 -1.79
N ILE A 111 11.91 10.47 -1.65
CA ILE A 111 10.89 9.96 -2.58
C ILE A 111 10.89 10.76 -3.89
N ALA A 112 11.17 12.05 -3.84
CA ALA A 112 11.11 12.97 -4.99
C ALA A 112 12.05 12.59 -6.14
N VAL A 113 13.02 11.71 -5.91
CA VAL A 113 13.93 11.21 -6.97
C VAL A 113 13.28 10.15 -7.87
N LEU A 114 12.13 9.57 -7.47
CA LEU A 114 11.47 8.54 -8.27
C LEU A 114 10.90 9.11 -9.58
N ASP A 115 11.15 8.42 -10.67
CA ASP A 115 10.62 8.76 -12.00
C ASP A 115 9.15 8.31 -12.18
N MET A 116 8.65 7.42 -11.31
CA MET A 116 7.32 6.83 -11.38
C MET A 116 6.48 7.16 -10.14
N PRO A 117 5.13 7.03 -10.21
CA PRO A 117 4.26 7.25 -9.06
C PRO A 117 4.53 6.29 -7.90
N LEU A 118 4.47 6.81 -6.68
CA LEU A 118 4.45 6.04 -5.43
C LEU A 118 3.07 6.17 -4.77
N PHE A 119 2.42 5.04 -4.50
CA PHE A 119 1.17 4.97 -3.76
C PHE A 119 1.47 4.59 -2.31
N LEU A 120 0.96 5.39 -1.38
CA LEU A 120 1.26 5.30 0.04
C LEU A 120 0.18 4.56 0.80
N VAL A 121 0.59 3.62 1.65
CA VAL A 121 -0.21 3.00 2.70
C VAL A 121 0.32 3.50 4.04
N GLN A 122 -0.55 3.71 5.02
CA GLN A 122 -0.18 4.11 6.37
C GLN A 122 0.41 2.94 7.14
N GLY A 123 1.48 3.18 7.91
CA GLY A 123 1.95 2.28 8.95
C GLY A 123 1.77 2.88 10.34
N ASN A 124 1.97 2.09 11.37
CA ASN A 124 1.79 2.54 12.75
C ASN A 124 2.81 3.61 13.17
N HIS A 125 3.99 3.66 12.57
CA HIS A 125 4.95 4.74 12.77
C HIS A 125 4.52 6.04 12.09
N ASP A 126 3.76 5.95 11.00
CA ASP A 126 3.31 7.11 10.24
C ASP A 126 2.15 7.84 10.93
N VAL A 127 1.27 7.11 11.64
CA VAL A 127 -0.01 7.62 12.19
C VAL A 127 -0.36 7.02 13.56
N ASN A 128 0.60 6.97 14.48
CA ASN A 128 0.43 6.30 15.78
C ASN A 128 -0.36 7.10 16.83
N PHE A 129 -0.60 8.40 16.64
CA PHE A 129 -1.35 9.28 17.56
C PHE A 129 -1.85 10.54 16.82
N ASP A 130 -2.75 11.31 17.43
CA ASP A 130 -3.45 12.42 16.79
C ASP A 130 -2.59 13.39 15.98
N PRO A 131 -1.47 13.93 16.50
CA PRO A 131 -0.63 14.82 15.69
C PRO A 131 -0.05 14.15 14.45
N SER A 132 0.33 12.87 14.50
CA SER A 132 0.89 12.16 13.35
C SER A 132 -0.16 11.87 12.27
N GLU A 133 -1.38 11.51 12.68
CA GLU A 133 -2.49 11.31 11.76
C GLU A 133 -2.86 12.61 11.04
N MET A 134 -2.95 13.73 11.77
CA MET A 134 -3.20 15.04 11.18
C MET A 134 -2.10 15.43 10.18
N VAL A 135 -0.83 15.26 10.54
CA VAL A 135 0.31 15.56 9.65
C VAL A 135 0.29 14.69 8.41
N TRP A 136 -0.05 13.40 8.54
CA TRP A 136 -0.23 12.51 7.40
C TRP A 136 -1.30 13.02 6.45
N PHE A 137 -2.52 13.28 6.94
CA PHE A 137 -3.65 13.70 6.09
C PHE A 137 -3.42 15.04 5.42
N ASP A 138 -2.81 15.99 6.12
CA ASP A 138 -2.40 17.27 5.53
C ASP A 138 -1.42 17.06 4.37
N ARG A 139 -0.41 16.19 4.57
CA ARG A 139 0.63 15.92 3.58
C ARG A 139 0.09 15.28 2.30
N VAL A 140 -0.82 14.32 2.40
CA VAL A 140 -1.36 13.58 1.25
C VAL A 140 -2.64 14.21 0.69
N ASP A 141 -3.14 15.30 1.28
CA ASP A 141 -4.41 15.96 0.95
C ASP A 141 -5.58 14.95 0.88
N ALA A 142 -5.63 14.05 1.85
CA ALA A 142 -6.64 13.01 1.94
C ALA A 142 -7.50 13.15 3.20
N LYS A 143 -8.66 12.50 3.20
CA LYS A 143 -9.59 12.48 4.35
C LYS A 143 -9.68 11.10 5.01
N ARG A 144 -9.00 10.11 4.44
CA ARG A 144 -8.99 8.73 4.92
C ARG A 144 -7.72 8.03 4.48
N GLY A 145 -7.26 7.04 5.26
CA GLY A 145 -6.03 6.30 5.03
C GLY A 145 -6.17 5.13 4.04
N TYR A 146 -7.35 4.93 3.43
CA TYR A 146 -7.62 3.81 2.54
C TYR A 146 -8.23 4.27 1.21
N GLY A 147 -8.08 3.43 0.18
CA GLY A 147 -8.57 3.73 -1.15
C GLY A 147 -8.37 2.58 -2.11
N HIS A 148 -8.68 2.81 -3.38
CA HIS A 148 -8.44 1.84 -4.44
C HIS A 148 -8.20 2.53 -5.79
N PHE A 149 -7.58 1.79 -6.70
CA PHE A 149 -7.51 2.14 -8.12
C PHE A 149 -7.48 0.88 -8.98
N VAL A 150 -7.77 1.03 -10.27
CA VAL A 150 -7.66 -0.05 -11.26
C VAL A 150 -6.57 0.30 -12.25
N TYR A 151 -5.66 -0.63 -12.51
CA TYR A 151 -4.64 -0.50 -13.53
C TYR A 151 -4.53 -1.79 -14.34
N LYS A 152 -4.59 -1.70 -15.66
CA LYS A 152 -4.54 -2.83 -16.60
C LYS A 152 -5.39 -4.05 -16.16
N ASN A 153 -6.62 -3.77 -15.79
CA ASN A 153 -7.60 -4.77 -15.35
C ASN A 153 -7.19 -5.54 -14.07
N VAL A 154 -6.42 -4.90 -13.20
CA VAL A 154 -6.11 -5.34 -11.83
C VAL A 154 -6.59 -4.27 -10.86
N LEU A 155 -7.33 -4.69 -9.83
CA LEU A 155 -7.78 -3.81 -8.75
C LEU A 155 -6.73 -3.79 -7.64
N PHE A 156 -6.30 -2.60 -7.25
CA PHE A 156 -5.38 -2.33 -6.16
C PHE A 156 -6.16 -1.73 -4.99
N LEU A 157 -6.10 -2.38 -3.83
CA LEU A 157 -6.71 -1.92 -2.59
C LEU A 157 -5.61 -1.41 -1.65
N MET A 158 -5.68 -0.17 -1.24
CA MET A 158 -4.89 0.38 -0.14
C MET A 158 -5.73 0.28 1.12
N ILE A 159 -5.33 -0.58 2.05
CA ILE A 159 -6.05 -0.92 3.26
C ILE A 159 -5.30 -0.33 4.44
N SER A 160 -5.95 0.57 5.20
CA SER A 160 -5.38 1.06 6.45
C SER A 160 -5.65 0.07 7.58
N THR A 161 -4.62 -0.40 8.22
CA THR A 161 -4.72 -1.16 9.48
C THR A 161 -4.72 -0.25 10.70
N GLU A 162 -4.67 1.06 10.46
CA GLU A 162 -4.62 2.15 11.44
C GLU A 162 -5.91 3.00 11.44
N ASP A 163 -6.99 2.48 10.81
CA ASP A 163 -8.24 3.21 10.55
C ASP A 163 -9.25 3.03 11.69
N GLY A 164 -9.09 3.82 12.72
CA GLY A 164 -10.03 3.86 13.84
C GLY A 164 -9.42 4.44 15.12
N PRO A 165 -10.22 4.63 16.16
CA PRO A 165 -9.73 5.19 17.41
C PRO A 165 -8.67 4.29 18.02
N LYS A 166 -7.46 4.83 18.15
CA LYS A 166 -6.37 4.16 18.87
C LYS A 166 -6.59 4.29 20.35
N GLN A 167 -6.31 3.22 21.10
CA GLN A 167 -6.23 3.32 22.53
C GLN A 167 -4.99 4.16 22.85
N ASP A 168 -5.15 5.18 23.70
CA ASP A 168 -4.01 5.92 24.22
C ASP A 168 -3.01 4.96 24.87
N VAL A 169 -1.72 5.18 24.60
CA VAL A 169 -0.67 4.50 25.34
C VAL A 169 -0.86 4.86 26.82
N ASP A 170 -0.92 3.85 27.68
CA ASP A 170 -0.98 4.07 29.11
C ASP A 170 0.16 5.03 29.53
N SER A 171 -0.19 6.09 30.25
CA SER A 171 0.77 7.10 30.70
C SER A 171 1.94 6.53 31.51
N GLU A 172 1.71 5.43 32.25
CA GLU A 172 2.77 4.71 32.97
C GLU A 172 3.72 4.00 31.99
N LEU A 173 3.17 3.35 30.96
CA LEU A 173 3.95 2.67 29.92
C LEU A 173 4.79 3.68 29.13
N ARG A 174 4.22 4.84 28.81
CA ARG A 174 4.94 5.94 28.15
C ARG A 174 6.08 6.47 29.02
N ALA A 175 5.81 6.76 30.30
CA ALA A 175 6.84 7.23 31.22
C ALA A 175 7.99 6.23 31.39
N LYS A 176 7.72 4.93 31.41
CA LYS A 176 8.75 3.88 31.44
C LYS A 176 9.57 3.86 30.15
N TYR A 177 8.95 4.03 29.00
CA TYR A 177 9.66 4.12 27.72
C TYR A 177 10.60 5.33 27.68
N ASP A 178 10.12 6.49 28.14
CA ASP A 178 10.96 7.71 28.22
C ASP A 178 12.13 7.53 29.19
N ALA A 179 11.93 6.84 30.31
CA ALA A 179 12.99 6.47 31.22
C ALA A 179 14.03 5.49 30.61
N ILE A 180 13.62 4.60 29.72
CA ILE A 180 14.53 3.74 28.93
C ILE A 180 15.38 4.62 28.00
N LYS A 181 14.76 5.53 27.25
CA LYS A 181 15.45 6.45 26.33
C LYS A 181 16.43 7.35 27.03
N ALA A 182 16.08 7.84 28.24
CA ALA A 182 16.95 8.64 29.08
C ALA A 182 18.08 7.83 29.74
N GLY A 183 18.05 6.49 29.65
CA GLY A 183 19.01 5.60 30.34
C GLY A 183 18.81 5.55 31.85
N GLU A 184 17.65 5.94 32.33
CA GLU A 184 17.25 5.93 33.75
C GLU A 184 16.73 4.55 34.16
N LEU A 185 15.92 3.92 33.33
CA LEU A 185 15.49 2.52 33.49
C LEU A 185 16.53 1.59 32.83
N ARG A 186 17.14 0.70 33.67
CA ARG A 186 18.28 -0.14 33.26
C ARG A 186 18.10 -1.63 33.55
N ASP A 187 17.00 -2.03 34.21
CA ASP A 187 16.73 -3.43 34.45
C ASP A 187 16.34 -4.10 33.13
N PRO A 188 17.13 -5.08 32.61
CA PRO A 188 16.88 -5.69 31.33
C PRO A 188 15.51 -6.41 31.24
N LYS A 189 15.01 -6.92 32.39
CA LYS A 189 13.72 -7.61 32.43
C LYS A 189 12.58 -6.61 32.30
N GLU A 190 12.65 -5.51 33.04
CA GLU A 190 11.64 -4.46 32.99
C GLU A 190 11.64 -3.76 31.62
N ILE A 191 12.84 -3.53 31.03
CA ILE A 191 12.96 -3.03 29.64
C ILE A 191 12.25 -3.97 28.67
N ALA A 192 12.50 -5.27 28.76
CA ALA A 192 11.87 -6.25 27.88
C ALA A 192 10.33 -6.27 28.04
N GLU A 193 9.82 -6.13 29.27
CA GLU A 193 8.39 -6.05 29.54
C GLU A 193 7.76 -4.78 28.95
N VAL A 194 8.41 -3.63 29.04
CA VAL A 194 7.97 -2.36 28.45
C VAL A 194 7.94 -2.45 26.93
N ILE A 195 9.02 -2.94 26.31
CA ILE A 195 9.09 -3.10 24.85
C ILE A 195 8.00 -4.04 24.35
N MET A 196 7.80 -5.19 25.01
CA MET A 196 6.75 -6.13 24.61
C MET A 196 5.34 -5.53 24.69
N GLN A 197 5.06 -4.68 25.71
CA GLN A 197 3.78 -3.98 25.83
C GLN A 197 3.60 -2.93 24.73
N LEU A 198 4.67 -2.21 24.38
CA LEU A 198 4.65 -1.24 23.28
C LEU A 198 4.46 -1.93 21.93
N GLU A 199 5.16 -3.04 21.70
CA GLU A 199 4.97 -3.84 20.47
C GLU A 199 3.53 -4.37 20.36
N HIS A 200 2.95 -4.84 21.48
CA HIS A 200 1.57 -5.26 21.51
C HIS A 200 0.60 -4.10 21.19
N TRP A 201 0.86 -2.91 21.76
CA TRP A 201 0.06 -1.72 21.47
C TRP A 201 0.22 -1.27 20.01
N ALA A 202 1.44 -1.19 19.50
CA ALA A 202 1.73 -0.80 18.12
C ALA A 202 1.20 -1.80 17.08
N GLY A 203 1.11 -3.07 17.45
CA GLY A 203 0.57 -4.13 16.59
C GLY A 203 -0.97 -4.25 16.60
N GLN A 204 -1.69 -3.33 17.26
CA GLN A 204 -3.17 -3.34 17.23
C GLN A 204 -3.68 -2.94 15.84
N ILE A 205 -4.39 -3.86 15.22
CA ILE A 205 -5.00 -3.66 13.91
C ILE A 205 -6.41 -3.10 14.11
N ASN A 206 -6.68 -1.99 13.45
CA ASN A 206 -7.97 -1.35 13.46
C ASN A 206 -8.43 -1.06 12.02
N ILE A 207 -9.44 -1.78 11.58
CA ILE A 207 -10.09 -1.60 10.27
C ILE A 207 -11.55 -1.25 10.54
N SER A 208 -11.99 -0.06 10.12
CA SER A 208 -13.36 0.41 10.36
C SER A 208 -14.39 -0.31 9.51
N ASP A 209 -15.65 -0.28 9.93
CA ASP A 209 -16.77 -0.77 9.12
C ASP A 209 -16.96 0.07 7.85
N ASP A 210 -16.66 1.37 7.90
CA ASP A 210 -16.71 2.26 6.73
C ASP A 210 -15.68 1.84 5.67
N GLN A 211 -14.50 1.40 6.09
CA GLN A 211 -13.49 0.88 5.17
C GLN A 211 -13.94 -0.44 4.54
N VAL A 212 -14.55 -1.34 5.31
CA VAL A 212 -15.12 -2.59 4.77
C VAL A 212 -16.18 -2.29 3.72
N GLU A 213 -17.07 -1.30 3.98
CA GLU A 213 -18.08 -0.88 3.01
C GLU A 213 -17.47 -0.27 1.76
N HIS A 214 -16.46 0.59 1.90
CA HIS A 214 -15.71 1.11 0.76
C HIS A 214 -15.11 0.01 -0.12
N ILE A 215 -14.52 -1.03 0.49
CA ILE A 215 -13.98 -2.18 -0.25
C ILE A 215 -15.10 -2.94 -0.95
N ARG A 216 -16.25 -3.15 -0.30
CA ARG A 216 -17.43 -3.78 -0.91
C ARG A 216 -17.88 -3.02 -2.16
N GLU A 217 -17.98 -1.69 -2.07
CA GLU A 217 -18.35 -0.84 -3.20
C GLU A 217 -17.31 -0.91 -4.33
N ALA A 218 -16.01 -0.88 -4.00
CA ALA A 218 -14.93 -1.00 -4.96
C ALA A 218 -14.98 -2.34 -5.73
N LEU A 219 -15.23 -3.44 -5.02
CA LEU A 219 -15.37 -4.77 -5.61
C LEU A 219 -16.62 -4.88 -6.49
N ALA A 220 -17.74 -4.30 -6.06
CA ALA A 220 -18.99 -4.28 -6.83
C ALA A 220 -18.88 -3.43 -8.11
N ALA A 221 -18.12 -2.33 -8.06
CA ALA A 221 -17.84 -1.49 -9.23
C ALA A 221 -16.86 -2.12 -10.22
N ASN A 222 -16.08 -3.13 -9.79
CA ASN A 222 -15.04 -3.78 -10.58
C ASN A 222 -15.19 -5.31 -10.57
N PRO A 223 -16.32 -5.86 -11.08
CA PRO A 223 -16.59 -7.29 -11.00
C PRO A 223 -15.69 -8.14 -11.92
N ASP A 224 -15.22 -7.56 -13.02
CA ASP A 224 -14.54 -8.29 -14.10
C ASP A 224 -13.02 -8.13 -14.10
N VAL A 225 -12.43 -7.56 -13.04
CA VAL A 225 -10.96 -7.46 -12.94
C VAL A 225 -10.34 -8.84 -12.85
N ARG A 226 -9.21 -9.02 -13.54
CA ARG A 226 -8.51 -10.32 -13.59
C ARG A 226 -7.81 -10.71 -12.30
N TRP A 227 -7.53 -9.74 -11.42
CA TRP A 227 -6.89 -9.93 -10.11
C TRP A 227 -7.19 -8.78 -9.17
N THR A 228 -7.17 -9.04 -7.86
CA THR A 228 -7.22 -8.01 -6.82
C THR A 228 -5.95 -8.10 -5.97
N ILE A 229 -5.30 -6.98 -5.68
CA ILE A 229 -4.11 -6.94 -4.84
C ILE A 229 -4.37 -5.97 -3.70
N GLY A 230 -4.25 -6.45 -2.46
CA GLY A 230 -4.37 -5.64 -1.25
C GLY A 230 -3.01 -5.30 -0.66
N PHE A 231 -2.85 -4.05 -0.23
CA PHE A 231 -1.67 -3.55 0.46
C PHE A 231 -2.09 -2.96 1.79
N MET A 232 -1.40 -3.35 2.85
CA MET A 232 -1.64 -2.88 4.20
C MET A 232 -0.34 -2.89 4.99
N HIS A 233 -0.35 -2.28 6.18
CA HIS A 233 0.86 -2.30 7.00
C HIS A 233 0.91 -3.54 7.86
N SER A 234 0.11 -3.64 8.89
CA SER A 234 0.12 -4.80 9.79
C SER A 234 -0.58 -6.01 9.15
N PRO A 235 -0.02 -7.24 9.24
CA PRO A 235 -0.60 -8.45 8.66
C PRO A 235 -1.71 -9.06 9.54
N PRO A 236 -3.02 -8.83 9.25
CA PRO A 236 -4.11 -9.31 10.10
C PRO A 236 -4.21 -10.83 10.13
N TRP A 237 -3.76 -11.50 9.08
CA TRP A 237 -3.77 -12.97 8.98
C TRP A 237 -2.82 -13.68 9.94
N MET A 238 -1.90 -12.93 10.57
CA MET A 238 -1.00 -13.42 11.62
C MET A 238 -1.58 -13.25 13.01
N GLN A 239 -2.69 -12.50 13.17
CA GLN A 239 -3.36 -12.29 14.45
C GLN A 239 -4.31 -13.43 14.79
N SER A 240 -4.50 -13.69 16.10
CA SER A 240 -5.48 -14.66 16.58
C SER A 240 -6.93 -14.22 16.32
N ASP A 241 -7.17 -12.92 16.27
CA ASP A 241 -8.43 -12.30 15.88
C ASP A 241 -8.15 -11.27 14.79
N PRO A 242 -8.49 -11.56 13.53
CA PRO A 242 -8.27 -10.63 12.41
C PRO A 242 -9.30 -9.49 12.35
N GLY A 243 -10.29 -9.45 13.26
CA GLY A 243 -11.29 -8.40 13.29
C GLY A 243 -12.05 -8.23 11.96
N ASN A 244 -12.21 -6.97 11.53
CA ASN A 244 -12.89 -6.66 10.27
C ASN A 244 -12.16 -7.14 9.00
N PHE A 245 -10.89 -7.53 9.10
CA PHE A 245 -10.19 -8.15 7.97
C PHE A 245 -10.85 -9.46 7.53
N ALA A 246 -11.43 -10.23 8.46
CA ALA A 246 -12.20 -11.42 8.10
C ALA A 246 -13.40 -11.12 7.19
N LYS A 247 -14.02 -9.93 7.33
CA LYS A 247 -15.09 -9.48 6.42
C LYS A 247 -14.53 -9.16 5.04
N ILE A 248 -13.32 -8.58 4.97
CA ILE A 248 -12.65 -8.29 3.69
C ILE A 248 -12.28 -9.59 2.97
N GLU A 249 -11.71 -10.58 3.68
CA GLU A 249 -11.42 -11.90 3.10
C GLU A 249 -12.70 -12.55 2.55
N ALA A 250 -13.81 -12.49 3.28
CA ALA A 250 -15.10 -13.02 2.82
C ALA A 250 -15.64 -12.30 1.57
N LEU A 251 -15.40 -10.99 1.41
CA LEU A 251 -15.76 -10.25 0.19
C LEU A 251 -14.92 -10.64 -1.02
N LEU A 252 -13.73 -11.21 -0.80
CA LEU A 252 -12.78 -11.60 -1.84
C LEU A 252 -12.81 -13.09 -2.18
N GLU A 253 -13.60 -13.92 -1.46
CA GLU A 253 -13.58 -15.38 -1.53
C GLU A 253 -13.72 -15.92 -2.97
N ASP A 254 -14.56 -15.31 -3.79
CA ASP A 254 -14.89 -15.78 -5.13
C ASP A 254 -14.01 -15.19 -6.25
N ARG A 255 -12.90 -14.52 -5.91
CA ARG A 255 -12.01 -13.89 -6.90
C ARG A 255 -10.54 -14.12 -6.60
N PRO A 256 -9.66 -14.14 -7.62
CA PRO A 256 -8.22 -14.26 -7.37
C PRO A 256 -7.68 -12.99 -6.70
N TYR A 257 -6.92 -13.15 -5.60
CA TYR A 257 -6.28 -12.03 -4.93
C TYR A 257 -4.94 -12.40 -4.29
N THR A 258 -4.16 -11.38 -3.98
CA THR A 258 -2.90 -11.46 -3.22
C THR A 258 -2.86 -10.31 -2.22
N MET A 259 -2.35 -10.56 -1.02
CA MET A 259 -2.17 -9.55 0.02
C MET A 259 -0.69 -9.30 0.30
N PHE A 260 -0.33 -8.03 0.45
CA PHE A 260 0.98 -7.58 0.89
C PHE A 260 0.87 -6.81 2.20
N ALA A 261 1.79 -7.09 3.13
CA ALA A 261 1.93 -6.33 4.37
C ALA A 261 3.40 -6.13 4.73
N GLY A 262 3.66 -5.27 5.72
CA GLY A 262 4.94 -4.99 6.33
C GLY A 262 4.96 -5.31 7.83
N HIS A 263 5.41 -4.33 8.65
CA HIS A 263 5.34 -4.31 10.11
C HIS A 263 6.28 -5.28 10.85
N THR A 264 6.39 -6.52 10.41
CA THR A 264 7.13 -7.55 11.15
C THR A 264 8.63 -7.51 10.95
N HIS A 265 9.13 -6.68 10.02
CA HIS A 265 10.53 -6.58 9.62
C HIS A 265 11.14 -7.95 9.23
N THR A 266 10.28 -8.86 8.78
CA THR A 266 10.66 -10.22 8.40
C THR A 266 9.87 -10.65 7.17
N TYR A 267 10.56 -11.18 6.17
CA TYR A 267 9.88 -11.78 5.04
C TYR A 267 9.15 -13.05 5.46
N ASP A 268 7.85 -13.12 5.16
CA ASP A 268 7.04 -14.33 5.29
C ASP A 268 6.16 -14.53 4.07
N TYR A 269 5.92 -15.78 3.73
CA TYR A 269 4.99 -16.19 2.69
C TYR A 269 4.04 -17.23 3.23
N THR A 270 2.76 -16.89 3.22
CA THR A 270 1.70 -17.80 3.64
C THR A 270 0.74 -18.03 2.46
N HIS A 271 0.49 -19.30 2.13
CA HIS A 271 -0.58 -19.69 1.20
C HIS A 271 -1.74 -20.26 1.99
N ARG A 272 -2.89 -19.57 1.97
CA ARG A 272 -4.12 -20.00 2.67
C ARG A 272 -5.35 -19.73 1.83
N ASN A 273 -6.34 -20.61 1.95
CA ASN A 273 -7.62 -20.48 1.22
C ASN A 273 -7.46 -20.30 -0.30
N GLY A 274 -6.36 -20.81 -0.90
CA GLY A 274 -6.08 -20.68 -2.32
C GLY A 274 -5.47 -19.33 -2.75
N HIS A 275 -5.05 -18.48 -1.80
CA HIS A 275 -4.52 -17.15 -2.05
C HIS A 275 -3.18 -16.92 -1.36
N ASP A 276 -2.41 -15.99 -1.89
CA ASP A 276 -1.06 -15.67 -1.43
C ASP A 276 -1.05 -14.44 -0.53
N TYR A 277 -0.36 -14.56 0.62
CA TYR A 277 -0.15 -13.51 1.60
C TYR A 277 1.35 -13.35 1.81
N ILE A 278 1.85 -12.15 1.57
CA ILE A 278 3.27 -11.84 1.57
C ILE A 278 3.54 -10.74 2.58
N THR A 279 4.37 -11.02 3.56
CA THR A 279 4.87 -10.00 4.48
C THR A 279 6.26 -9.59 4.03
N MET A 280 6.47 -8.29 3.87
CA MET A 280 7.74 -7.69 3.47
C MET A 280 8.58 -7.40 4.71
N GLY A 281 9.91 -7.57 4.62
CA GLY A 281 10.84 -7.29 5.70
C GLY A 281 11.77 -6.14 5.42
#